data_860895853c0b8ceec038d6607e77bfb9
#
_entry.id   860895853c0b8ceec038d6607e77bfb9
#
_cell.length_a   1.000
_cell.length_b   1.000
_cell.length_c   1.000
_cell.angle_alpha   90.00
_cell.angle_beta   90.00
_cell.angle_gamma   90.00
#
_symmetry.space_group_name_H-M   'P 1'
#
loop_
_entity.id
_entity.type
_entity.pdbx_description
1 polymer ?
#
loop_
_entity_poly.entity_id
_entity_poly.type
_entity_poly.pdbx_seq_one_letter_code
_entity_poly.pdbx_strand_id
1 'polypeptide(L)' 'MQRHKAQARKLGEHVVALERELDALFARGQPTAAEVDRLSVAIGAAQGRLRADHLKTHLETTAVLTPEQVDRYVRARGY' A
#
# COMPACT_ATOMS: atom_id res chain seq x y z
N MET A 1 -6.75 13.76 8.83
CA MET A 1 -6.70 13.44 7.39
C MET A 1 -5.34 13.69 6.75
N GLN A 2 -4.70 14.80 7.01
CA GLN A 2 -3.36 15.06 6.47
C GLN A 2 -2.33 14.03 6.92
N ARG A 3 -2.44 13.55 8.16
CA ARG A 3 -1.54 12.55 8.73
C ARG A 3 -1.56 11.26 7.92
N HIS A 4 -2.74 10.75 7.59
CA HIS A 4 -2.90 9.52 6.80
C HIS A 4 -2.41 9.72 5.37
N LYS A 5 -2.67 10.88 4.80
CA LYS A 5 -2.25 11.23 3.46
C LYS A 5 -0.73 11.24 3.32
N ALA A 6 -0.04 11.84 4.29
CA ALA A 6 1.42 11.89 4.32
C ALA A 6 2.02 10.48 4.50
N GLN A 7 1.45 9.68 5.37
CA GLN A 7 1.90 8.32 5.61
C GLN A 7 1.69 7.43 4.39
N ALA A 8 0.52 7.52 3.76
CA ALA A 8 0.21 6.77 2.55
C ALA A 8 1.19 7.12 1.41
N ARG A 9 1.53 8.40 1.28
CA ARG A 9 2.50 8.85 0.27
C ARG A 9 3.88 8.25 0.52
N LYS A 10 4.34 8.25 1.77
CA LYS A 10 5.64 7.66 2.13
C LYS A 10 5.66 6.17 1.84
N LEU A 11 4.59 5.46 2.18
CA LEU A 11 4.47 4.03 1.90
C LEU A 11 4.46 3.76 0.40
N GLY A 12 3.74 4.57 -0.37
CA GLY A 12 3.70 4.46 -1.82
C GLY A 12 5.06 4.74 -2.46
N GLU A 13 5.78 5.76 -1.98
CA GLU A 13 7.13 6.06 -2.45
C GLU A 13 8.09 4.90 -2.16
N HIS A 14 7.94 4.25 -1.01
CA HIS A 14 8.74 3.10 -0.66
C HIS A 14 8.49 1.92 -1.61
N VAL A 15 7.23 1.65 -1.93
CA VAL A 15 6.88 0.61 -2.91
C VAL A 15 7.53 0.92 -4.27
N VAL A 16 7.42 2.15 -4.74
CA VAL A 16 8.01 2.58 -6.03
C VAL A 16 9.53 2.39 -6.00
N ALA A 17 10.18 2.76 -4.90
CA ALA A 17 11.63 2.61 -4.77
C ALA A 17 12.05 1.15 -4.85
N LEU A 18 11.31 0.25 -4.20
CA LEU A 18 11.59 -1.19 -4.24
C LEU A 18 11.35 -1.77 -5.64
N GLU A 19 10.28 -1.34 -6.31
CA GLU A 19 10.00 -1.78 -7.68
C GLU A 19 11.11 -1.35 -8.65
N ARG A 20 11.62 -0.12 -8.50
CA ARG A 20 12.73 0.40 -9.30
C ARG A 20 14.01 -0.39 -9.04
N GLU A 21 14.23 -0.77 -7.79
CA GLU A 21 15.38 -1.59 -7.42
C GLU A 21 15.33 -2.95 -8.10
N LEU A 22 14.13 -3.56 -8.14
CA LEU A 22 13.91 -4.83 -8.82
C LEU A 22 14.15 -4.69 -10.33
N ASP A 23 13.61 -3.63 -10.94
CA ASP A 23 13.80 -3.36 -12.36
C ASP A 23 15.30 -3.17 -12.69
N ALA A 24 16.01 -2.42 -11.85
CA ALA A 24 17.45 -2.21 -12.03
C ALA A 24 18.25 -3.51 -11.91
N LEU A 25 17.82 -4.40 -11.02
CA LEU A 25 18.44 -5.69 -10.84
C LEU A 25 18.35 -6.53 -12.13
N PHE A 26 17.18 -6.56 -12.73
CA PHE A 26 16.98 -7.29 -13.99
C PHE A 26 17.68 -6.61 -15.17
N ALA A 27 17.74 -5.26 -15.18
CA ALA A 27 18.42 -4.51 -16.23
C ALA A 27 19.93 -4.77 -16.27
N ARG A 28 20.53 -5.15 -15.13
CA ARG A 28 21.94 -5.52 -15.08
C ARG A 28 22.23 -6.91 -15.68
N GLY A 29 21.17 -7.69 -15.93
CA GLY A 29 21.27 -8.92 -16.68
C GLY A 29 21.62 -10.19 -15.91
N GLN A 30 21.83 -10.12 -14.61
CA GLN A 30 22.20 -11.30 -13.80
C GLN A 30 21.57 -11.29 -12.41
N PRO A 31 20.21 -11.27 -12.32
CA PRO A 31 19.57 -11.35 -11.02
C PRO A 31 19.74 -12.74 -10.42
N THR A 32 20.04 -12.82 -9.13
CA THR A 32 20.07 -14.09 -8.40
C THR A 32 18.69 -14.37 -7.81
N ALA A 33 18.40 -15.66 -7.59
CA ALA A 33 17.14 -16.06 -6.95
C ALA A 33 17.01 -15.42 -5.56
N ALA A 34 18.10 -15.35 -4.81
CA ALA A 34 18.10 -14.74 -3.47
C ALA A 34 17.73 -13.25 -3.52
N GLU A 35 18.27 -12.50 -4.48
CA GLU A 35 17.97 -11.09 -4.67
C GLU A 35 16.51 -10.88 -5.08
N VAL A 36 16.00 -11.72 -5.99
CA VAL A 36 14.61 -11.66 -6.41
C VAL A 36 13.68 -11.95 -5.23
N ASP A 37 13.98 -12.98 -4.45
CA ASP A 37 13.17 -13.32 -3.26
C ASP A 37 13.17 -12.18 -2.25
N ARG A 38 14.33 -11.62 -1.95
CA ARG A 38 14.47 -10.52 -0.99
C ARG A 38 13.61 -9.32 -1.39
N LEU A 39 13.73 -8.90 -2.64
CA LEU A 39 13.00 -7.74 -3.15
C LEU A 39 11.50 -8.03 -3.26
N SER A 40 11.12 -9.23 -3.71
CA SER A 40 9.71 -9.62 -3.83
C SER A 40 9.01 -9.64 -2.47
N VAL A 41 9.67 -10.17 -1.45
CA VAL A 41 9.13 -10.17 -0.08
C VAL A 41 9.02 -8.75 0.46
N ALA A 42 10.04 -7.91 0.24
CA ALA A 42 10.02 -6.52 0.67
C ALA A 42 8.89 -5.73 0.00
N ILE A 43 8.70 -5.92 -1.30
CA ILE A 43 7.62 -5.28 -2.06
C ILE A 43 6.26 -5.73 -1.52
N GLY A 44 6.07 -7.03 -1.32
CA GLY A 44 4.82 -7.56 -0.78
C GLY A 44 4.50 -7.02 0.60
N ALA A 45 5.50 -6.93 1.48
CA ALA A 45 5.33 -6.35 2.80
C ALA A 45 4.97 -4.86 2.74
N ALA A 46 5.64 -4.09 1.87
CA ALA A 46 5.36 -2.66 1.71
C ALA A 46 3.96 -2.42 1.14
N GLN A 47 3.57 -3.19 0.13
CA GLN A 47 2.21 -3.11 -0.44
C GLN A 47 1.15 -3.49 0.58
N GLY A 48 1.40 -4.52 1.40
CA GLY A 48 0.50 -4.94 2.46
C GLY A 48 0.29 -3.85 3.50
N ARG A 49 1.36 -3.16 3.88
CA ARG A 49 1.29 -2.04 4.84
C ARG A 49 0.50 -0.87 4.26
N LEU A 50 0.72 -0.56 2.98
CA LEU A 50 -0.03 0.50 2.30
C LEU A 50 -1.52 0.16 2.25
N ARG A 51 -1.84 -1.07 1.92
CA ARG A 51 -3.23 -1.55 1.89
C ARG A 51 -3.86 -1.50 3.29
N ALA A 52 -3.13 -1.95 4.32
CA ALA A 52 -3.63 -1.91 5.69
C ALA A 52 -3.90 -0.49 6.15
N ASP A 53 -3.00 0.45 5.83
CA ASP A 53 -3.17 1.85 6.16
C ASP A 53 -4.44 2.42 5.51
N HIS A 54 -4.65 2.10 4.24
CA HIS A 54 -5.83 2.52 3.50
C HIS A 54 -7.12 1.96 4.13
N LEU A 55 -7.13 0.68 4.47
CA LEU A 55 -8.29 0.03 5.09
C LEU A 55 -8.58 0.59 6.48
N LYS A 56 -7.53 0.89 7.27
CA LYS A 56 -7.69 1.53 8.58
C LYS A 56 -8.31 2.92 8.45
N THR A 57 -7.96 3.66 7.40
CA THR A 57 -8.56 4.96 7.12
C THR A 57 -10.07 4.81 6.88
N HIS A 58 -10.49 3.77 6.15
CA HIS A 58 -11.91 3.49 5.96
C HIS A 58 -12.60 3.19 7.29
N LEU A 59 -11.98 2.42 8.18
CA LEU A 59 -12.54 2.14 9.51
C LEU A 59 -12.73 3.42 10.32
N GLU A 60 -11.76 4.32 10.30
CA GLU A 60 -11.84 5.60 11.00
C GLU A 60 -12.96 6.47 10.43
N THR A 61 -13.11 6.48 9.11
CA THR A 61 -14.17 7.24 8.44
C THR A 61 -15.54 6.70 8.81
N THR A 62 -15.73 5.38 8.76
CA THR A 62 -17.04 4.79 9.07
C THR A 62 -17.40 4.90 10.55
N ALA A 63 -16.41 5.00 11.44
CA ALA A 63 -16.65 5.16 12.88
C ALA A 63 -17.40 6.43 13.25
N VAL A 64 -17.31 7.48 12.41
CA VAL A 64 -17.97 8.77 12.65
C VAL A 64 -19.25 8.94 11.83
N LEU A 65 -19.63 7.94 11.06
CA LEU A 65 -20.81 8.00 10.21
C LEU A 65 -22.01 7.31 10.89
N THR A 66 -23.23 7.76 10.53
CA THR A 66 -24.45 7.03 10.91
C THR A 66 -24.51 5.72 10.11
N PRO A 67 -25.34 4.74 10.56
CA PRO A 67 -25.48 3.49 9.80
C PRO A 67 -25.89 3.70 8.35
N GLU A 68 -26.77 4.67 8.08
CA GLU A 68 -27.19 4.99 6.72
C GLU A 68 -26.05 5.56 5.88
N GLN A 69 -25.23 6.41 6.49
CA GLN A 69 -24.06 6.99 5.84
C GLN A 69 -22.99 5.92 5.58
N VAL A 70 -22.83 4.97 6.51
CA VAL A 70 -21.91 3.84 6.32
C VAL A 70 -22.33 3.03 5.11
N ASP A 71 -23.64 2.73 5.00
CA ASP A 71 -24.18 1.97 3.87
C ASP A 71 -23.86 2.66 2.54
N ARG A 72 -24.09 3.97 2.46
CA ARG A 72 -23.78 4.74 1.25
C ARG A 72 -22.29 4.78 0.97
N TYR A 73 -21.47 4.93 2.00
CA TYR A 73 -20.02 4.98 1.88
C TYR A 73 -19.48 3.66 1.33
N VAL A 74 -19.93 2.53 1.89
CA VAL A 74 -19.52 1.20 1.45
C VAL A 74 -19.92 0.95 -0.01
N ARG A 75 -21.13 1.33 -0.38
CA ARG A 75 -21.60 1.18 -1.77
C ARG A 75 -20.76 1.98 -2.75
N ALA A 76 -20.38 3.21 -2.36
CA ALA A 76 -19.58 4.08 -3.21
C ALA A 76 -18.11 3.63 -3.32
N ARG A 77 -17.55 3.09 -2.24
CA ARG A 77 -16.14 2.74 -2.15
C ARG A 77 -15.83 1.25 -2.24
N GLY A 78 -16.83 0.39 -2.05
CA GLY A 78 -16.65 -1.05 -2.09
C GLY A 78 -16.14 -1.69 -0.78
N TYR A 79 -16.16 -0.92 0.32
CA TYR A 79 -15.75 -1.41 1.63
C TYR A 79 -16.79 -1.15 2.71
#